data_0f92dd54625e2e95661e5e2010c2601f
#
_entry.id   0f92dd54625e2e95661e5e2010c2601f
#
_cell.length_a   1.000
_cell.length_b   1.000
_cell.length_c   1.000
_cell.angle_alpha   90.00
_cell.angle_beta   90.00
_cell.angle_gamma   90.00
#
_symmetry.space_group_name_H-M   'P 1'
#
loop_
_entity.id
_entity.type
_entity.pdbx_description
1 polymer ?
#
loop_
_entity_poly.entity_id
_entity_poly.type
_entity_poly.pdbx_seq_one_letter_code
_entity_poly.pdbx_strand_id
1 'polypeptide(L)'
;DDYRESPALNVIDHLIEQGAETTYYDPYIPEYKHKGKGHTGAKELTDDMLREADIVVICTAHECFDYERIQKLSKEIFDTRNAMKNVADRSNIELL
;
A
#
# COMPACT_ATOMS: atom_id res chain seq x y z
N ASP A 1 -11.67 13.03 5.03
CA ASP A 1 -11.06 11.93 5.77
C ASP A 1 -9.92 12.41 6.63
N ASP A 2 -9.91 11.95 7.85
CA ASP A 2 -8.85 12.30 8.78
C ASP A 2 -7.74 11.24 8.72
N TYR A 3 -6.75 11.49 7.88
CA TYR A 3 -5.63 10.57 7.73
C TYR A 3 -4.66 10.60 8.91
N ARG A 4 -4.74 11.60 9.79
CA ARG A 4 -3.77 11.80 10.88
C ARG A 4 -3.75 10.67 11.88
N GLU A 5 -4.82 9.93 12.01
CA GLU A 5 -4.92 8.78 12.91
C GLU A 5 -4.86 7.44 12.17
N SER A 6 -4.55 7.46 10.87
CA SER A 6 -4.48 6.23 10.09
C SER A 6 -3.28 5.37 10.51
N PRO A 7 -3.48 4.08 10.80
CA PRO A 7 -2.35 3.18 11.07
C PRO A 7 -1.37 3.08 9.92
N ALA A 8 -1.83 3.34 8.69
CA ALA A 8 -0.97 3.29 7.51
C ALA A 8 0.20 4.27 7.60
N LEU A 9 -0.02 5.45 8.17
CA LEU A 9 1.05 6.44 8.31
C LEU A 9 2.16 5.96 9.23
N ASN A 10 1.80 5.27 10.29
CA ASN A 10 2.79 4.70 11.21
C ASN A 10 3.59 3.59 10.54
N VAL A 11 2.94 2.78 9.69
CA VAL A 11 3.63 1.73 8.92
C VAL A 11 4.64 2.36 7.97
N ILE A 12 4.24 3.40 7.24
CA ILE A 12 5.13 4.10 6.30
C ILE A 12 6.33 4.69 7.04
N ASP A 13 6.12 5.38 8.14
CA ASP A 13 7.20 5.97 8.93
C ASP A 13 8.17 4.91 9.43
N HIS A 14 7.64 3.80 9.92
CA HIS A 14 8.47 2.70 10.43
C HIS A 14 9.35 2.12 9.32
N LEU A 15 8.78 1.89 8.14
CA LEU A 15 9.53 1.37 7.01
C LEU A 15 10.64 2.33 6.58
N ILE A 16 10.36 3.63 6.56
CA ILE A 16 11.36 4.64 6.21
C ILE A 16 12.49 4.65 7.25
N GLU A 17 12.15 4.58 8.53
CA GLU A 17 13.14 4.52 9.61
C GLU A 17 14.05 3.30 9.51
N GLN A 18 13.54 2.20 8.98
CA GLN A 18 14.31 0.98 8.76
C GLN A 18 15.13 1.00 7.46
N GLY A 19 15.12 2.11 6.74
CA GLY A 19 15.91 2.29 5.54
C GLY A 19 15.23 1.83 4.24
N ALA A 20 13.95 1.53 4.27
CA ALA A 20 13.22 1.11 3.08
C ALA A 20 12.90 2.30 2.18
N GLU A 21 13.04 2.10 0.87
CA GLU A 21 12.50 3.04 -0.10
C GLU A 21 11.00 2.81 -0.18
N THR A 22 10.21 3.76 0.30
CA THR A 22 8.78 3.60 0.43
C THR A 22 8.05 4.60 -0.45
N THR A 23 7.14 4.10 -1.29
CA THR A 23 6.19 4.92 -2.01
C THR A 23 4.78 4.47 -1.62
N TYR A 24 3.82 5.36 -1.76
CA TYR A 24 2.44 4.98 -1.50
C TYR A 24 1.54 5.44 -2.65
N TYR A 25 0.40 4.82 -2.74
CA TYR A 25 -0.67 5.24 -3.64
C TYR A 25 -1.99 5.20 -2.88
N ASP A 26 -2.69 6.33 -2.85
CA ASP A 26 -4.04 6.42 -2.33
C ASP A 26 -4.78 7.48 -3.15
N PRO A 27 -5.84 7.10 -3.88
CA PRO A 27 -6.54 8.05 -4.74
C PRO A 27 -7.25 9.17 -3.97
N TYR A 28 -7.46 8.99 -2.66
CA TYR A 28 -8.13 9.98 -1.82
C TYR A 28 -7.17 10.85 -1.03
N ILE A 29 -5.89 10.44 -0.93
CA ILE A 29 -4.89 11.17 -0.16
C ILE A 29 -3.63 11.34 -1.02
N PRO A 30 -3.64 12.29 -1.97
CA PRO A 30 -2.49 12.45 -2.87
C PRO A 30 -1.25 12.97 -2.18
N GLU A 31 -1.43 13.67 -1.05
CA GLU A 31 -0.30 14.14 -0.24
C GLU A 31 -0.76 14.31 1.21
N TYR A 32 0.18 14.24 2.14
CA TYR A 32 -0.12 14.45 3.55
C TYR A 32 1.12 14.89 4.30
N LYS A 33 0.91 15.47 5.49
CA LYS A 33 1.97 15.75 6.46
C LYS A 33 1.81 14.85 7.67
N HIS A 34 2.92 14.30 8.12
CA HIS A 34 2.94 13.46 9.32
C HIS A 34 4.25 13.70 10.06
N LYS A 35 4.16 14.03 11.35
CA LYS A 35 5.33 14.32 12.20
C LYS A 35 6.25 15.39 11.58
N GLY A 36 5.65 16.41 10.98
CA GLY A 36 6.38 17.52 10.38
C GLY A 36 6.96 17.27 9.01
N LYS A 37 6.77 16.07 8.45
CA LYS A 37 7.28 15.71 7.13
C LYS A 37 6.15 15.62 6.12
N GLY A 38 6.37 16.21 4.95
CA GLY A 38 5.44 16.08 3.83
C GLY A 38 5.70 14.81 3.03
N HIS A 39 4.64 14.16 2.62
CA HIS A 39 4.70 12.96 1.78
C HIS A 39 3.77 13.13 0.59
N THR A 40 4.26 12.80 -0.58
CA THR A 40 3.48 12.85 -1.81
C THR A 40 3.35 11.45 -2.38
N GLY A 41 2.13 11.03 -2.62
CA GLY A 41 1.86 9.72 -3.21
C GLY A 41 2.05 9.72 -4.72
N ALA A 42 2.09 8.52 -5.29
CA ALA A 42 2.06 8.36 -6.74
C ALA A 42 0.73 8.84 -7.29
N LYS A 43 0.74 9.38 -8.50
CA LYS A 43 -0.49 9.85 -9.15
C LYS A 43 -1.34 8.70 -9.64
N GLU A 44 -0.71 7.57 -9.93
CA GLU A 44 -1.41 6.36 -10.34
C GLU A 44 -0.60 5.14 -9.91
N LEU A 45 -1.30 4.03 -9.78
CA LEU A 45 -0.67 2.75 -9.44
C LEU A 45 -0.34 2.02 -10.74
N THR A 46 0.93 2.07 -11.13
CA THR A 46 1.39 1.48 -12.39
C THR A 46 1.77 0.01 -12.21
N ASP A 47 1.77 -0.73 -13.31
CA ASP A 47 2.22 -2.12 -13.31
C ASP A 47 3.67 -2.25 -12.85
N ASP A 48 4.53 -1.33 -13.28
CA ASP A 48 5.94 -1.36 -12.91
C ASP A 48 6.15 -1.17 -11.40
N MET A 49 5.36 -0.30 -10.78
CA MET A 49 5.41 -0.11 -9.32
C MET A 49 5.14 -1.43 -8.59
N LEU A 50 4.14 -2.16 -9.05
CA LEU A 50 3.77 -3.45 -8.44
C LEU A 50 4.84 -4.51 -8.67
N ARG A 51 5.40 -4.57 -9.88
CA ARG A 51 6.44 -5.56 -10.22
C ARG A 51 7.76 -5.30 -9.52
N GLU A 52 8.12 -4.04 -9.33
CA GLU A 52 9.43 -3.68 -8.77
C GLU A 52 9.46 -3.69 -7.25
N ALA A 53 8.33 -3.53 -6.60
CA ALA A 53 8.27 -3.54 -5.14
C ALA A 53 8.63 -4.90 -4.58
N ASP A 54 9.48 -4.93 -3.56
CA ASP A 54 9.80 -6.18 -2.86
C ASP A 54 8.59 -6.69 -2.09
N ILE A 55 7.83 -5.78 -1.53
CA ILE A 55 6.58 -6.11 -0.84
C ILE A 55 5.56 -4.99 -1.06
N VAL A 56 4.32 -5.37 -1.25
CA VAL A 56 3.18 -4.45 -1.34
C VAL A 56 2.36 -4.61 -0.05
N VAL A 57 2.16 -3.51 0.65
CA VAL A 57 1.39 -3.51 1.90
C VAL A 57 0.05 -2.84 1.65
N ILE A 58 -1.04 -3.54 1.93
CA ILE A 58 -2.39 -3.00 1.79
C ILE A 58 -2.86 -2.51 3.16
N CYS A 59 -3.00 -1.20 3.28
CA CYS A 59 -3.38 -0.56 4.55
C CYS A 59 -4.83 -0.06 4.55
N THR A 60 -5.46 0.04 3.39
CA THR A 60 -6.84 0.47 3.24
C THR A 60 -7.54 -0.41 2.21
N ALA A 61 -8.84 -0.61 2.37
CA ALA A 61 -9.62 -1.47 1.49
C ALA A 61 -10.53 -0.62 0.60
N HIS A 62 -9.95 0.02 -0.41
CA HIS A 62 -10.72 0.79 -1.40
C HIS A 62 -11.28 -0.11 -2.48
N GLU A 63 -12.55 0.07 -2.79
CA GLU A 63 -13.22 -0.72 -3.84
C GLU A 63 -12.73 -0.41 -5.24
N CYS A 64 -12.11 0.75 -5.44
CA CYS A 64 -11.61 1.16 -6.75
C CYS A 64 -10.37 0.40 -7.21
N PHE A 65 -9.74 -0.38 -6.35
CA PHE A 65 -8.55 -1.15 -6.70
C PHE A 65 -8.90 -2.44 -7.41
N ASP A 66 -8.12 -2.76 -8.44
CA ASP A 66 -8.16 -4.07 -9.10
C ASP A 66 -7.22 -5.02 -8.35
N TYR A 67 -7.76 -5.75 -7.39
CA TYR A 67 -6.97 -6.63 -6.54
C TYR A 67 -6.41 -7.84 -7.27
N GLU A 68 -7.07 -8.30 -8.33
CA GLU A 68 -6.54 -9.37 -9.18
C GLU A 68 -5.25 -8.94 -9.86
N ARG A 69 -5.23 -7.71 -10.38
CA ARG A 69 -4.03 -7.13 -10.98
C ARG A 69 -2.90 -6.99 -9.97
N ILE A 70 -3.21 -6.49 -8.77
CA ILE A 70 -2.23 -6.35 -7.70
C ILE A 70 -1.62 -7.71 -7.36
N GLN A 71 -2.44 -8.73 -7.24
CA GLN A 71 -1.97 -10.08 -6.94
C GLN A 71 -1.06 -10.64 -8.03
N LYS A 72 -1.44 -10.46 -9.29
CA LYS A 72 -0.67 -11.02 -10.40
C LYS A 72 0.69 -10.38 -10.59
N LEU A 73 0.80 -9.09 -10.35
CA LEU A 73 2.02 -8.33 -10.65
C LEU A 73 2.98 -8.22 -9.49
N SER A 74 2.48 -8.33 -8.27
CA SER A 74 3.30 -8.14 -7.06
C SER A 74 4.11 -9.39 -6.72
N LYS A 75 5.30 -9.17 -6.17
CA LYS A 75 6.16 -10.26 -5.69
C LYS A 75 5.61 -10.86 -4.40
N GLU A 76 5.31 -10.00 -3.44
CA GLU A 76 4.79 -10.38 -2.12
C GLU A 76 3.82 -9.33 -1.65
N ILE A 77 2.72 -9.75 -1.03
CA ILE A 77 1.68 -8.83 -0.56
C ILE A 77 1.38 -9.12 0.91
N PHE A 78 1.38 -8.07 1.72
CA PHE A 78 0.92 -8.14 3.09
C PHE A 78 -0.40 -7.36 3.19
N ASP A 79 -1.50 -8.09 3.41
CA ASP A 79 -2.85 -7.52 3.42
C ASP A 79 -3.31 -7.34 4.86
N THR A 80 -3.28 -6.10 5.33
CA THR A 80 -3.66 -5.79 6.72
C THR A 80 -5.16 -5.58 6.92
N ARG A 81 -5.93 -5.57 5.83
CA ARG A 81 -7.36 -5.25 5.88
C ARG A 81 -8.26 -6.34 5.32
N ASN A 82 -7.69 -7.47 4.97
CA ASN A 82 -8.42 -8.56 4.29
C ASN A 82 -9.13 -8.04 3.02
N ALA A 83 -8.49 -7.09 2.36
CA ALA A 83 -9.02 -6.48 1.15
C ALA A 83 -9.02 -7.44 -0.03
N MET A 84 -8.14 -8.44 -0.02
CA MET A 84 -7.97 -9.39 -1.10
C MET A 84 -8.70 -10.71 -0.86
N LYS A 85 -9.69 -10.72 0.01
CA LYS A 85 -10.43 -11.93 0.39
C LYS A 85 -11.08 -12.67 -0.79
N ASN A 86 -11.40 -11.94 -1.85
CA ASN A 86 -12.06 -12.50 -3.03
C ASN A 86 -11.08 -12.90 -4.14
N VAL A 87 -9.78 -12.70 -3.93
CA VAL A 87 -8.76 -13.10 -4.90
C VAL A 87 -8.52 -14.60 -4.78
N ALA A 88 -8.61 -15.32 -5.91
CA ALA A 88 -8.51 -16.78 -5.93
C ALA A 88 -7.10 -17.28 -5.63
N ASP A 89 -6.08 -16.70 -6.28
CA ASP A 89 -4.69 -17.08 -6.08
C ASP A 89 -4.11 -16.33 -4.90
N ARG A 90 -3.81 -17.03 -3.84
CA ARG A 90 -3.31 -16.47 -2.60
C ARG A 90 -1.85 -16.84 -2.32
N SER A 91 -1.14 -17.34 -3.32
CA SER A 91 0.22 -17.86 -3.14
C SER A 91 1.22 -16.81 -2.66
N ASN A 92 1.00 -15.54 -2.99
CA ASN A 92 1.87 -14.43 -2.59
C ASN A 92 1.22 -13.46 -1.59
N ILE A 93 0.11 -13.86 -0.98
CA ILE A 93 -0.64 -13.00 -0.06
C ILE A 93 -0.49 -13.52 1.37
N GLU A 94 -0.01 -12.67 2.26
CA GLU A 94 -0.01 -12.93 3.69
C GLU A 94 -1.04 -12.01 4.34
N LEU A 95 -1.91 -12.60 5.14
CA LEU A 95 -2.96 -11.87 5.84
C LEU A 95 -2.53 -11.61 7.29
N LEU A 96 -2.79 -10.40 7.74
CA LEU A 96 -2.52 -10.03 9.13
C LEU A 96 -3.40 -10.82 10.10
#